data_61afdf818a9e69998f4b7e5945bd61c1
#
_entry.id   61afdf818a9e69998f4b7e5945bd61c1
#
_cell.length_a   1.000
_cell.length_b   1.000
_cell.length_c   1.000
_cell.angle_alpha   90.00
_cell.angle_beta   90.00
_cell.angle_gamma   90.00
#
_symmetry.space_group_name_H-M   'P 1'
#
loop_
_entity.id
_entity.type
_entity.pdbx_description
1 polymer ?
#
loop_
_entity_poly.entity_id
_entity_poly.type
_entity_poly.pdbx_seq_one_letter_code
_entity_poly.pdbx_strand_id
1 'polypeptide(L)'
;MIVTRIEEISKSKVRVTLDSEFSLVIYKGELKKYHITENEEFPQNQYELLLTVLEKRAKLRCMNLLKSRDYTAYQLKTKLKENGYPEFLIDTAIEYVASYGYVDDERYTRAYIESVSGTKSRNQIMNDLVRKGLDRQHIAEAYEEIMAEHNEDPEEDLIRRYIVKKHYDAATATYEEKQKLIAFLYRKGFGLDKIYKIVDENK
;
A
#
# COMPACT_ATOMS: atom_id res chain seq x y z
N MET A 1 -16.03 -30.27 11.45
CA MET A 1 -16.62 -28.97 10.99
C MET A 1 -17.70 -29.29 9.97
N ILE A 2 -18.76 -28.48 9.94
CA ILE A 2 -19.86 -28.68 8.98
C ILE A 2 -19.72 -27.64 7.85
N VAL A 3 -19.86 -28.09 6.60
CA VAL A 3 -19.95 -27.20 5.45
C VAL A 3 -21.35 -26.60 5.39
N THR A 4 -21.49 -25.35 5.81
CA THR A 4 -22.80 -24.70 5.90
C THR A 4 -23.25 -24.04 4.60
N ARG A 5 -22.31 -23.71 3.70
CA ARG A 5 -22.64 -23.06 2.42
C ARG A 5 -21.53 -23.22 1.39
N ILE A 6 -21.91 -23.41 0.12
CA ILE A 6 -21.01 -23.38 -1.04
C ILE A 6 -21.56 -22.39 -2.07
N GLU A 7 -20.82 -21.31 -2.33
CA GLU A 7 -21.21 -20.25 -3.28
C GLU A 7 -20.25 -20.14 -4.45
N GLU A 8 -20.75 -20.05 -5.66
CA GLU A 8 -19.92 -19.78 -6.82
C GLU A 8 -19.45 -18.33 -6.86
N ILE A 9 -18.12 -18.10 -6.86
CA ILE A 9 -17.51 -16.76 -7.02
C ILE A 9 -17.17 -16.51 -8.49
N SER A 10 -16.74 -17.57 -9.20
CA SER A 10 -16.35 -17.48 -10.61
C SER A 10 -16.53 -18.84 -11.31
N LYS A 11 -16.25 -18.89 -12.61
CA LYS A 11 -16.26 -20.15 -13.37
C LYS A 11 -15.39 -21.25 -12.76
N SER A 12 -14.32 -20.91 -12.06
CA SER A 12 -13.35 -21.87 -11.50
C SER A 12 -13.29 -21.91 -9.98
N LYS A 13 -13.87 -20.94 -9.27
CA LYS A 13 -13.73 -20.80 -7.82
C LYS A 13 -15.07 -20.77 -7.10
N VAL A 14 -15.05 -21.32 -5.89
CA VAL A 14 -16.17 -21.31 -4.94
C VAL A 14 -15.71 -20.80 -3.59
N ARG A 15 -16.65 -20.21 -2.85
CA ARG A 15 -16.50 -19.94 -1.42
C ARG A 15 -17.17 -21.07 -0.66
N VAL A 16 -16.46 -21.66 0.27
CA VAL A 16 -16.96 -22.67 1.20
C VAL A 16 -17.02 -22.04 2.58
N THR A 17 -18.18 -22.02 3.19
CA THR A 17 -18.38 -21.55 4.57
C THR A 17 -18.48 -22.74 5.50
N LEU A 18 -17.72 -22.72 6.58
CA LEU A 18 -17.65 -23.75 7.60
C LEU A 18 -18.23 -23.21 8.90
N ASP A 19 -19.08 -24.01 9.55
CA ASP A 19 -19.72 -23.70 10.84
C ASP A 19 -20.40 -22.30 10.89
N SER A 20 -20.86 -21.78 9.72
CA SER A 20 -21.49 -20.46 9.51
C SER A 20 -20.60 -19.23 9.80
N GLU A 21 -19.35 -19.39 10.18
CA GLU A 21 -18.46 -18.30 10.59
C GLU A 21 -17.21 -18.16 9.71
N PHE A 22 -16.65 -19.25 9.28
CA PHE A 22 -15.36 -19.28 8.60
C PHE A 22 -15.50 -19.61 7.12
N SER A 23 -14.83 -18.85 6.25
CA SER A 23 -14.91 -19.07 4.80
C SER A 23 -13.57 -19.25 4.14
N LEU A 24 -13.50 -20.17 3.19
CA LEU A 24 -12.37 -20.44 2.32
C LEU A 24 -12.74 -20.24 0.87
N VAL A 25 -11.83 -19.72 0.06
CA VAL A 25 -11.98 -19.69 -1.40
C VAL A 25 -11.08 -20.75 -2.03
N ILE A 26 -11.71 -21.70 -2.73
CA ILE A 26 -11.05 -22.86 -3.34
C ILE A 26 -11.44 -22.99 -4.81
N TYR A 27 -10.73 -23.82 -5.56
CA TYR A 27 -11.15 -24.19 -6.91
C TYR A 27 -12.29 -25.22 -6.88
N LYS A 28 -13.21 -25.15 -7.85
CA LYS A 28 -14.33 -26.10 -7.95
C LYS A 28 -13.89 -27.58 -7.94
N GLY A 29 -12.76 -27.90 -8.60
CA GLY A 29 -12.21 -29.26 -8.60
C GLY A 29 -11.75 -29.75 -7.22
N GLU A 30 -11.49 -28.85 -6.29
CA GLU A 30 -11.08 -29.18 -4.93
C GLU A 30 -12.25 -29.67 -4.08
N LEU A 31 -13.50 -29.27 -4.40
CA LEU A 31 -14.70 -29.83 -3.76
C LEU A 31 -14.70 -31.35 -3.84
N LYS A 32 -14.55 -31.90 -5.05
CA LYS A 32 -14.52 -33.35 -5.27
C LYS A 32 -13.27 -34.00 -4.67
N LYS A 33 -12.12 -33.34 -4.79
CA LYS A 33 -10.83 -33.86 -4.30
C LYS A 33 -10.79 -34.04 -2.81
N TYR A 34 -11.40 -33.13 -2.06
CA TYR A 34 -11.38 -33.12 -0.59
C TYR A 34 -12.71 -33.53 0.03
N HIS A 35 -13.65 -34.10 -0.80
CA HIS A 35 -14.96 -34.56 -0.36
C HIS A 35 -15.76 -33.47 0.40
N ILE A 36 -15.81 -32.25 -0.17
CA ILE A 36 -16.52 -31.11 0.41
C ILE A 36 -17.91 -31.05 -0.19
N THR A 37 -18.93 -31.33 0.62
CA THR A 37 -20.35 -31.30 0.25
C THR A 37 -21.11 -30.39 1.19
N GLU A 38 -22.06 -29.59 0.68
CA GLU A 38 -22.87 -28.69 1.48
C GLU A 38 -23.79 -29.48 2.42
N ASN A 39 -23.91 -29.01 3.66
CA ASN A 39 -24.64 -29.62 4.77
C ASN A 39 -24.06 -30.97 5.27
N GLU A 40 -22.83 -31.30 4.90
CA GLU A 40 -22.12 -32.47 5.40
C GLU A 40 -20.93 -32.12 6.27
N GLU A 41 -20.47 -33.11 7.05
CA GLU A 41 -19.26 -32.96 7.84
C GLU A 41 -18.02 -32.94 6.94
N PHE A 42 -17.16 -31.92 7.13
CA PHE A 42 -15.86 -31.85 6.50
C PHE A 42 -14.83 -32.50 7.43
N PRO A 43 -14.27 -33.68 7.07
CA PRO A 43 -13.34 -34.40 7.93
C PRO A 43 -12.08 -33.59 8.23
N GLN A 44 -11.67 -33.61 9.51
CA GLN A 44 -10.54 -32.83 10.01
C GLN A 44 -9.22 -33.05 9.21
N ASN A 45 -8.92 -34.31 8.87
CA ASN A 45 -7.74 -34.66 8.09
C ASN A 45 -7.76 -34.06 6.67
N GLN A 46 -8.93 -33.99 6.03
CA GLN A 46 -9.08 -33.38 4.70
C GLN A 46 -8.97 -31.86 4.76
N TYR A 47 -9.50 -31.25 5.82
CA TYR A 47 -9.34 -29.83 6.10
C TYR A 47 -7.86 -29.44 6.26
N GLU A 48 -7.10 -30.17 7.06
CA GLU A 48 -5.66 -29.92 7.27
C GLU A 48 -4.85 -30.05 5.97
N LEU A 49 -5.16 -31.06 5.15
CA LEU A 49 -4.56 -31.21 3.82
C LEU A 49 -4.89 -30.03 2.91
N LEU A 50 -6.15 -29.58 2.91
CA LEU A 50 -6.56 -28.40 2.14
C LEU A 50 -5.82 -27.12 2.63
N LEU A 51 -5.73 -26.91 3.94
CA LEU A 51 -5.00 -25.77 4.50
C LEU A 51 -3.53 -25.75 4.06
N THR A 52 -2.87 -26.90 4.07
CA THR A 52 -1.46 -27.01 3.60
C THR A 52 -1.33 -26.57 2.13
N VAL A 53 -2.31 -26.91 1.28
CA VAL A 53 -2.32 -26.48 -0.13
C VAL A 53 -2.59 -24.98 -0.25
N LEU A 54 -3.54 -24.45 0.53
CA LEU A 54 -3.87 -23.04 0.52
C LEU A 54 -2.70 -22.18 1.02
N GLU A 55 -1.98 -22.63 2.05
CA GLU A 55 -0.77 -21.95 2.55
C GLU A 55 0.31 -21.85 1.46
N LYS A 56 0.65 -22.97 0.81
CA LYS A 56 1.61 -22.96 -0.30
C LYS A 56 1.16 -22.02 -1.42
N ARG A 57 -0.13 -22.00 -1.73
CA ARG A 57 -0.71 -21.13 -2.76
C ARG A 57 -0.64 -19.65 -2.36
N ALA A 58 -0.89 -19.30 -1.10
CA ALA A 58 -0.75 -17.94 -0.57
C ALA A 58 0.71 -17.45 -0.68
N LYS A 59 1.68 -18.27 -0.25
CA LYS A 59 3.11 -17.97 -0.39
C LYS A 59 3.52 -17.74 -1.85
N LEU A 60 3.12 -18.64 -2.74
CA LEU A 60 3.37 -18.49 -4.19
C LEU A 60 2.70 -17.24 -4.77
N ARG A 61 1.52 -16.87 -4.28
CA ARG A 61 0.83 -15.64 -4.72
C ARG A 61 1.62 -14.40 -4.31
N CYS A 62 2.13 -14.32 -3.08
CA CYS A 62 3.02 -13.25 -2.64
C CYS A 62 4.26 -13.16 -3.54
N MET A 63 4.96 -14.27 -3.73
CA MET A 63 6.17 -14.30 -4.58
C MET A 63 5.89 -13.84 -6.02
N ASN A 64 4.76 -14.25 -6.60
CA ASN A 64 4.39 -13.82 -7.95
C ASN A 64 4.05 -12.33 -8.04
N LEU A 65 3.46 -11.74 -7.01
CA LEU A 65 3.23 -10.30 -6.94
C LEU A 65 4.56 -9.55 -6.86
N LEU A 66 5.46 -9.99 -5.99
CA LEU A 66 6.77 -9.37 -5.74
C LEU A 66 7.74 -9.46 -6.92
N LYS A 67 7.54 -10.42 -7.86
CA LYS A 67 8.31 -10.47 -9.12
C LYS A 67 8.10 -9.25 -10.02
N SER A 68 6.96 -8.59 -9.93
CA SER A 68 6.60 -7.49 -10.84
C SER A 68 6.96 -6.10 -10.28
N ARG A 69 6.92 -5.92 -8.99
CA ARG A 69 7.25 -4.68 -8.27
C ARG A 69 7.29 -4.92 -6.76
N ASP A 70 7.82 -3.95 -6.03
CA ASP A 70 7.75 -3.94 -4.58
C ASP A 70 6.33 -3.67 -4.07
N TYR A 71 6.00 -4.28 -2.94
CA TYR A 71 4.76 -4.13 -2.21
C TYR A 71 5.06 -3.96 -0.72
N THR A 72 4.26 -3.16 -0.03
CA THR A 72 4.24 -3.15 1.43
C THR A 72 3.52 -4.41 1.95
N ALA A 73 3.78 -4.78 3.20
CA ALA A 73 3.07 -5.87 3.88
C ALA A 73 1.55 -5.68 3.82
N TYR A 74 1.06 -4.47 4.07
CA TYR A 74 -0.36 -4.11 3.98
C TYR A 74 -0.95 -4.32 2.57
N GLN A 75 -0.22 -3.94 1.53
CA GLN A 75 -0.68 -4.12 0.16
C GLN A 75 -0.78 -5.61 -0.22
N LEU A 76 0.19 -6.44 0.21
CA LEU A 76 0.12 -7.90 0.03
C LEU A 76 -1.05 -8.51 0.80
N LYS A 77 -1.24 -8.10 2.06
CA LYS A 77 -2.38 -8.51 2.89
C LYS A 77 -3.71 -8.21 2.20
N THR A 78 -3.86 -7.01 1.67
CA THR A 78 -5.06 -6.61 0.91
C THR A 78 -5.26 -7.49 -0.32
N LYS A 79 -4.19 -7.75 -1.10
CA LYS A 79 -4.27 -8.60 -2.30
C LYS A 79 -4.63 -10.05 -1.98
N LEU A 80 -4.12 -10.62 -0.90
CA LEU A 80 -4.47 -11.96 -0.48
C LEU A 80 -5.91 -12.03 0.04
N LYS A 81 -6.35 -11.02 0.80
CA LYS A 81 -7.73 -10.90 1.29
C LYS A 81 -8.74 -10.80 0.14
N GLU A 82 -8.45 -10.01 -0.90
CA GLU A 82 -9.24 -9.94 -2.14
C GLU A 82 -9.33 -11.29 -2.85
N ASN A 83 -8.33 -12.15 -2.70
CA ASN A 83 -8.32 -13.51 -3.27
C ASN A 83 -9.02 -14.55 -2.37
N GLY A 84 -9.52 -14.14 -1.20
CA GLY A 84 -10.29 -14.96 -0.28
C GLY A 84 -9.47 -15.90 0.60
N TYR A 85 -8.20 -15.56 0.85
CA TYR A 85 -7.41 -16.29 1.85
C TYR A 85 -7.81 -15.88 3.27
N PRO A 86 -7.90 -16.81 4.22
CA PRO A 86 -8.08 -16.51 5.64
C PRO A 86 -6.90 -15.73 6.21
N GLU A 87 -7.16 -14.92 7.25
CA GLU A 87 -6.19 -14.02 7.87
C GLU A 87 -4.91 -14.77 8.30
N PHE A 88 -5.04 -15.91 8.99
CA PHE A 88 -3.89 -16.67 9.46
C PHE A 88 -3.00 -17.20 8.34
N LEU A 89 -3.55 -17.57 7.17
CA LEU A 89 -2.76 -17.95 6.00
C LEU A 89 -2.12 -16.75 5.32
N ILE A 90 -2.76 -15.59 5.38
CA ILE A 90 -2.20 -14.34 4.90
C ILE A 90 -0.98 -13.97 5.73
N ASP A 91 -1.12 -13.96 7.06
CA ASP A 91 -0.04 -13.61 7.97
C ASP A 91 1.16 -14.57 7.80
N THR A 92 0.91 -15.88 7.78
CA THR A 92 1.96 -16.88 7.48
C THR A 92 2.66 -16.66 6.14
N ALA A 93 1.90 -16.26 5.10
CA ALA A 93 2.50 -16.00 3.78
C ALA A 93 3.34 -14.71 3.76
N ILE A 94 2.91 -13.66 4.48
CA ILE A 94 3.65 -12.40 4.59
C ILE A 94 4.92 -12.61 5.42
N GLU A 95 4.83 -13.27 6.58
CA GLU A 95 6.00 -13.63 7.40
C GLU A 95 7.03 -14.43 6.60
N TYR A 96 6.56 -15.39 5.80
CA TYR A 96 7.43 -16.17 4.94
C TYR A 96 8.22 -15.30 3.96
N VAL A 97 7.57 -14.40 3.21
CA VAL A 97 8.28 -13.56 2.24
C VAL A 97 9.12 -12.47 2.92
N ALA A 98 8.72 -12.00 4.10
CA ALA A 98 9.49 -11.04 4.91
C ALA A 98 10.77 -11.70 5.47
N SER A 99 10.72 -12.96 5.91
CA SER A 99 11.89 -13.68 6.42
C SER A 99 13.02 -13.86 5.39
N TYR A 100 12.69 -13.76 4.09
CA TYR A 100 13.65 -13.73 2.98
C TYR A 100 14.03 -12.30 2.53
N GLY A 101 13.55 -11.28 3.23
CA GLY A 101 13.80 -9.87 2.86
C GLY A 101 13.08 -9.40 1.59
N TYR A 102 12.10 -10.17 1.09
CA TYR A 102 11.32 -9.76 -0.09
C TYR A 102 10.29 -8.67 0.22
N VAL A 103 9.89 -8.54 1.48
CA VAL A 103 9.02 -7.48 1.98
C VAL A 103 9.73 -6.80 3.14
N ASP A 104 9.90 -5.49 3.00
CA ASP A 104 10.57 -4.64 3.96
C ASP A 104 9.94 -3.24 3.83
N ASP A 105 9.08 -2.91 4.76
CA ASP A 105 8.30 -1.67 4.74
C ASP A 105 9.19 -0.44 5.00
N GLU A 106 10.29 -0.58 5.75
CA GLU A 106 11.26 0.49 5.97
C GLU A 106 12.04 0.81 4.68
N ARG A 107 12.63 -0.22 4.05
CA ARG A 107 13.30 -0.07 2.75
C ARG A 107 12.36 0.50 1.70
N TYR A 108 11.10 0.04 1.65
CA TYR A 108 10.09 0.56 0.75
C TYR A 108 9.83 2.06 0.98
N THR A 109 9.71 2.47 2.25
CA THR A 109 9.49 3.86 2.64
C THR A 109 10.63 4.75 2.17
N ARG A 110 11.88 4.38 2.47
CA ARG A 110 13.07 5.14 2.07
C ARG A 110 13.19 5.27 0.55
N ALA A 111 13.11 4.15 -0.17
CA ALA A 111 13.19 4.14 -1.64
C ALA A 111 12.07 4.98 -2.29
N TYR A 112 10.85 4.95 -1.73
CA TYR A 112 9.76 5.79 -2.22
C TYR A 112 10.04 7.28 -2.02
N ILE A 113 10.43 7.69 -0.81
CA ILE A 113 10.78 9.09 -0.49
C ILE A 113 11.86 9.59 -1.46
N GLU A 114 12.97 8.87 -1.58
CA GLU A 114 14.08 9.22 -2.47
C GLU A 114 13.64 9.38 -3.93
N SER A 115 12.79 8.47 -4.41
CA SER A 115 12.34 8.48 -5.81
C SER A 115 11.42 9.66 -6.17
N VAL A 116 10.73 10.28 -5.18
CA VAL A 116 9.70 11.29 -5.46
C VAL A 116 9.90 12.63 -4.77
N SER A 117 10.89 12.78 -3.86
CA SER A 117 11.15 14.02 -3.10
C SER A 117 11.32 15.25 -3.99
N GLY A 118 11.90 15.11 -5.17
CA GLY A 118 12.01 16.20 -6.14
C GLY A 118 10.76 16.48 -7.00
N THR A 119 9.65 15.74 -6.81
CA THR A 119 8.45 15.86 -7.64
C THR A 119 7.15 15.99 -6.85
N LYS A 120 7.16 15.63 -5.57
CA LYS A 120 6.00 15.69 -4.67
C LYS A 120 6.34 16.48 -3.42
N SER A 121 5.33 17.17 -2.85
CA SER A 121 5.47 17.80 -1.54
C SER A 121 5.53 16.74 -0.44
N ARG A 122 6.11 17.10 0.72
CA ARG A 122 6.15 16.25 1.91
C ARG A 122 4.77 15.68 2.26
N ASN A 123 3.72 16.51 2.26
CA ASN A 123 2.38 16.05 2.57
C ASN A 123 1.82 15.06 1.54
N GLN A 124 2.16 15.21 0.26
CA GLN A 124 1.78 14.23 -0.76
C GLN A 124 2.49 12.90 -0.54
N ILE A 125 3.79 12.91 -0.24
CA ILE A 125 4.59 11.72 0.09
C ILE A 125 4.00 11.00 1.30
N MET A 126 3.75 11.74 2.40
CA MET A 126 3.15 11.20 3.61
C MET A 126 1.81 10.52 3.34
N ASN A 127 0.91 11.19 2.61
CA ASN A 127 -0.41 10.65 2.31
C ASN A 127 -0.34 9.43 1.37
N ASP A 128 0.58 9.40 0.42
CA ASP A 128 0.77 8.27 -0.48
C ASP A 128 1.24 7.02 0.29
N LEU A 129 2.19 7.18 1.22
CA LEU A 129 2.73 6.08 2.03
C LEU A 129 1.72 5.59 3.07
N VAL A 130 0.97 6.49 3.73
CA VAL A 130 -0.13 6.11 4.63
C VAL A 130 -1.21 5.30 3.88
N ARG A 131 -1.57 5.67 2.64
CA ARG A 131 -2.49 4.87 1.81
C ARG A 131 -1.95 3.49 1.44
N LYS A 132 -0.64 3.30 1.50
CA LYS A 132 0.01 1.99 1.31
C LYS A 132 0.12 1.19 2.62
N GLY A 133 -0.47 1.70 3.71
CA GLY A 133 -0.57 1.03 5.01
C GLY A 133 0.64 1.23 5.92
N LEU A 134 1.50 2.21 5.61
CA LEU A 134 2.67 2.51 6.43
C LEU A 134 2.33 3.47 7.56
N ASP A 135 3.00 3.33 8.68
CA ASP A 135 2.79 4.17 9.86
C ASP A 135 3.27 5.61 9.63
N ARG A 136 2.45 6.57 10.02
CA ARG A 136 2.71 8.00 9.78
C ARG A 136 3.95 8.51 10.51
N GLN A 137 4.21 8.01 11.71
CA GLN A 137 5.35 8.44 12.51
C GLN A 137 6.65 7.91 11.87
N HIS A 138 6.70 6.63 11.54
CA HIS A 138 7.85 6.02 10.85
C HIS A 138 8.15 6.69 9.51
N ILE A 139 7.11 7.07 8.74
CA ILE A 139 7.30 7.82 7.49
C ILE A 139 7.94 9.19 7.76
N ALA A 140 7.47 9.89 8.82
CA ALA A 140 7.99 11.21 9.16
C ALA A 140 9.47 11.14 9.58
N GLU A 141 9.83 10.16 10.41
CA GLU A 141 11.20 9.91 10.85
C GLU A 141 12.11 9.61 9.66
N ALA A 142 11.73 8.69 8.78
CA ALA A 142 12.48 8.36 7.58
C ALA A 142 12.62 9.56 6.63
N TYR A 143 11.58 10.40 6.52
CA TYR A 143 11.65 11.61 5.70
C TYR A 143 12.69 12.62 6.25
N GLU A 144 12.69 12.88 7.55
CA GLU A 144 13.64 13.80 8.18
C GLU A 144 15.08 13.28 8.07
N GLU A 145 15.31 11.98 8.28
CA GLU A 145 16.62 11.37 8.11
C GLU A 145 17.15 11.56 6.68
N ILE A 146 16.34 11.23 5.67
CA ILE A 146 16.73 11.37 4.27
C ILE A 146 16.98 12.83 3.91
N MET A 147 16.12 13.75 4.38
CA MET A 147 16.30 15.18 4.07
C MET A 147 17.52 15.79 4.76
N ALA A 148 17.93 15.26 5.93
CA ALA A 148 19.15 15.71 6.60
C ALA A 148 20.44 15.37 5.82
N GLU A 149 20.39 14.39 4.92
CA GLU A 149 21.52 14.03 4.05
C GLU A 149 21.61 14.92 2.80
N HIS A 150 20.58 15.72 2.49
CA HIS A 150 20.56 16.64 1.36
C HIS A 150 21.09 18.02 1.74
N ASN A 151 21.95 18.59 0.89
CA ASN A 151 22.46 19.96 1.08
C ASN A 151 21.42 21.04 0.78
N GLU A 152 20.43 20.73 -0.03
CA GLU A 152 19.34 21.62 -0.45
C GLU A 152 17.99 20.94 -0.17
N ASP A 153 16.97 21.72 0.18
CA ASP A 153 15.63 21.21 0.41
C ASP A 153 14.89 20.97 -0.92
N PRO A 154 14.68 19.69 -1.33
CA PRO A 154 14.03 19.39 -2.61
C PRO A 154 12.62 19.96 -2.73
N GLU A 155 11.95 20.21 -1.59
CA GLU A 155 10.61 20.80 -1.56
C GLU A 155 10.65 22.30 -1.86
N GLU A 156 11.67 23.03 -1.38
CA GLU A 156 11.88 24.43 -1.73
C GLU A 156 12.17 24.58 -3.23
N ASP A 157 13.02 23.75 -3.80
CA ASP A 157 13.28 23.73 -5.23
C ASP A 157 12.03 23.43 -6.05
N LEU A 158 11.19 22.55 -5.58
CA LEU A 158 9.92 22.24 -6.22
C LEU A 158 8.98 23.45 -6.21
N ILE A 159 8.91 24.18 -5.09
CA ILE A 159 8.14 25.44 -5.01
C ILE A 159 8.68 26.46 -6.02
N ARG A 160 10.01 26.69 -6.07
CA ARG A 160 10.66 27.62 -7.04
C ARG A 160 10.30 27.24 -8.47
N ARG A 161 10.34 25.96 -8.83
CA ARG A 161 9.91 25.47 -10.17
C ARG A 161 8.45 25.78 -10.46
N TYR A 162 7.54 25.68 -9.49
CA TYR A 162 6.16 26.05 -9.67
C TYR A 162 5.97 27.57 -9.85
N ILE A 163 6.72 28.40 -9.13
CA ILE A 163 6.73 29.87 -9.27
C ILE A 163 7.11 30.24 -10.69
N VAL A 164 8.21 29.72 -11.20
CA VAL A 164 8.67 29.93 -12.59
C VAL A 164 7.61 29.46 -13.61
N LYS A 165 7.06 28.25 -13.43
CA LYS A 165 6.02 27.71 -14.32
C LYS A 165 4.76 28.54 -14.33
N LYS A 166 4.45 29.26 -13.25
CA LYS A 166 3.29 30.18 -13.13
C LYS A 166 3.59 31.57 -13.62
N HIS A 167 4.82 31.84 -14.08
CA HIS A 167 5.28 33.16 -14.50
C HIS A 167 5.02 34.24 -13.43
N TYR A 168 5.17 33.85 -12.15
CA TYR A 168 4.98 34.78 -11.04
C TYR A 168 6.26 35.56 -10.81
N ASP A 169 6.11 36.91 -10.79
CA ASP A 169 7.18 37.84 -10.48
C ASP A 169 6.73 38.69 -9.25
N ALA A 170 7.42 38.52 -8.15
CA ALA A 170 7.09 39.19 -6.90
C ALA A 170 7.23 40.72 -6.96
N ALA A 171 8.07 41.26 -7.88
CA ALA A 171 8.26 42.71 -8.05
C ALA A 171 7.08 43.40 -8.73
N THR A 172 6.33 42.68 -9.58
CA THR A 172 5.24 43.23 -10.38
C THR A 172 3.87 42.66 -10.03
N ALA A 173 3.82 41.54 -9.28
CA ALA A 173 2.58 40.84 -8.97
C ALA A 173 1.67 41.62 -8.03
N THR A 174 0.39 41.57 -8.33
CA THR A 174 -0.67 42.11 -7.48
C THR A 174 -0.88 41.23 -6.23
N TYR A 175 -1.51 41.82 -5.19
CA TYR A 175 -1.89 41.06 -3.99
C TYR A 175 -2.76 39.83 -4.34
N GLU A 176 -3.68 39.97 -5.29
CA GLU A 176 -4.56 38.87 -5.71
C GLU A 176 -3.78 37.74 -6.38
N GLU A 177 -2.81 38.04 -7.23
CA GLU A 177 -1.96 37.06 -7.89
C GLU A 177 -1.11 36.29 -6.87
N LYS A 178 -0.54 37.00 -5.87
CA LYS A 178 0.17 36.40 -4.74
C LYS A 178 -0.75 35.40 -3.99
N GLN A 179 -1.96 35.82 -3.64
CA GLN A 179 -2.90 34.95 -2.93
C GLN A 179 -3.31 33.71 -3.77
N LYS A 180 -3.50 33.88 -5.06
CA LYS A 180 -3.79 32.76 -5.99
C LYS A 180 -2.62 31.77 -6.04
N LEU A 181 -1.39 32.25 -6.08
CA LEU A 181 -0.20 31.39 -6.06
C LEU A 181 -0.09 30.63 -4.74
N ILE A 182 -0.22 31.32 -3.59
CA ILE A 182 -0.18 30.70 -2.26
C ILE A 182 -1.25 29.60 -2.15
N ALA A 183 -2.49 29.90 -2.53
CA ALA A 183 -3.58 28.94 -2.52
C ALA A 183 -3.33 27.73 -3.46
N PHE A 184 -2.70 27.95 -4.61
CA PHE A 184 -2.28 26.88 -5.50
C PHE A 184 -1.24 25.98 -4.88
N LEU A 185 -0.18 26.55 -4.29
CA LEU A 185 0.90 25.78 -3.65
C LEU A 185 0.39 25.04 -2.42
N TYR A 186 -0.46 25.66 -1.62
CA TYR A 186 -1.11 25.00 -0.48
C TYR A 186 -1.94 23.76 -0.91
N ARG A 187 -2.75 23.88 -1.99
CA ARG A 187 -3.48 22.73 -2.55
C ARG A 187 -2.56 21.64 -3.11
N LYS A 188 -1.32 21.98 -3.46
CA LYS A 188 -0.28 21.01 -3.83
C LYS A 188 0.37 20.33 -2.61
N GLY A 189 -0.04 20.74 -1.38
CA GLY A 189 0.39 20.12 -0.14
C GLY A 189 1.65 20.70 0.45
N PHE A 190 2.13 21.87 0.00
CA PHE A 190 3.25 22.56 0.62
C PHE A 190 2.83 23.24 1.93
N GLY A 191 3.73 23.31 2.90
CA GLY A 191 3.52 24.03 4.15
C GLY A 191 3.49 25.55 3.93
N LEU A 192 2.62 26.26 4.66
CA LEU A 192 2.49 27.71 4.52
C LEU A 192 3.79 28.46 4.88
N ASP A 193 4.52 27.98 5.87
CA ASP A 193 5.82 28.49 6.27
C ASP A 193 6.83 28.50 5.12
N LYS A 194 7.00 27.38 4.42
CA LYS A 194 7.86 27.29 3.24
C LYS A 194 7.33 28.12 2.06
N ILE A 195 6.02 28.10 1.84
CA ILE A 195 5.39 28.89 0.75
C ILE A 195 5.71 30.37 0.96
N TYR A 196 5.45 30.91 2.15
CA TYR A 196 5.71 32.33 2.43
C TYR A 196 7.19 32.66 2.33
N LYS A 197 8.06 31.82 2.92
CA LYS A 197 9.52 32.00 2.81
C LYS A 197 9.93 32.19 1.34
N ILE A 198 9.60 31.24 0.46
CA ILE A 198 10.06 31.26 -0.93
C ILE A 198 9.38 32.34 -1.78
N VAL A 199 8.09 32.58 -1.57
CA VAL A 199 7.33 33.62 -2.33
C VAL A 199 7.83 35.02 -1.93
N ASP A 200 8.26 35.25 -0.68
CA ASP A 200 8.75 36.55 -0.22
C ASP A 200 10.24 36.75 -0.51
N GLU A 201 11.05 35.69 -0.63
CA GLU A 201 12.44 35.76 -1.08
C GLU A 201 12.61 36.17 -2.56
N ASN A 202 11.58 35.97 -3.39
CA ASN A 202 11.57 36.35 -4.81
C ASN A 202 11.25 37.85 -5.06
N LYS A 203 11.52 38.71 -4.08
CA LYS A 203 11.38 40.19 -4.23
C LYS A 203 12.57 40.80 -4.89
#